data_3cb6c712aa20ed8473d7ec103a7b61ee
#
_entry.id   3cb6c712aa20ed8473d7ec103a7b61ee
#
_cell.length_a   1.000
_cell.length_b   1.000
_cell.length_c   1.000
_cell.angle_alpha   90.00
_cell.angle_beta   90.00
_cell.angle_gamma   90.00
#
_symmetry.space_group_name_H-M   'P 1'
#
loop_
_entity.id
_entity.type
_entity.pdbx_description
1 polymer ?
#
loop_
_entity_poly.entity_id
_entity_poly.type
_entity_poly.pdbx_seq_one_letter_code
_entity_poly.pdbx_strand_id
1 'polypeptide(L)'
;MTRTYTTDQIRNFCIIAHIDHGKSTLADRLIEKTGAVSQRKMTNQHLDSMELEKEKGITIKLKAVKLFYQAQDGQDYVLNLIDTPGHVDFNYEVSRSLAACEGAILIVDASQGVEAQTVGNTYLALEEDLEILPVINKIDLPGADVDFARREIEEVLGMEAEDAPAISAKNGINIDSVLEYIVRGVPAPQGHPEGPLKALIFDSYYDPYRGVVLFVRVIDGSIRAGSQIQLMATGKEYGVDEVGYVSEEHVPCDRLITGDVGYITGSIKNVGDARVGDTITEAARPAKEALPGYKKVMPMVYAGIYPTENESVNSIREALEKLQVNDAALTFEKETSIALGFGFRCGFLGMLHMEIIQERLIREFDLDMIVTAPSVIYQVSLHDGRTLSIQNPADFPDPTLIASVREPIVQASIMTPKDYIGAIMELCEEKRGIYKTMEYLDERRLTIHYELPLNEVIYDFFDALKSRTRGFASLDYEFKEYRTSDLVKLDILVNEQLVDALSLIVHRSTAYDRGRTICERLKKEIPRHQFAVPIQAAIGGKIIARETVSAMRKDVIAKCYGGDISRKKKLLEKQKEGKKRMRQIGNVSVPQSAFLSVLKYEEEE
;
A
#
# COMPACT_ATOMS: atom_id res chain seq x y z
N MET A 1 19.64 20.22 -28.73
CA MET A 1 20.64 21.12 -28.11
C MET A 1 20.53 20.89 -26.61
N THR A 2 21.59 20.38 -26.00
CA THR A 2 21.68 20.20 -24.53
C THR A 2 21.66 21.59 -23.90
N ARG A 3 20.59 21.93 -23.17
CA ARG A 3 20.53 23.18 -22.39
C ARG A 3 21.60 23.09 -21.28
N THR A 4 22.51 24.07 -21.20
CA THR A 4 23.52 24.14 -20.17
C THR A 4 22.93 24.95 -19.01
N TYR A 5 22.89 24.40 -17.82
CA TYR A 5 22.43 25.05 -16.57
C TYR A 5 23.41 24.74 -15.44
N THR A 6 23.37 25.54 -14.40
CA THR A 6 24.18 25.38 -13.20
C THR A 6 23.34 24.85 -12.04
N THR A 7 23.98 24.37 -10.99
CA THR A 7 23.31 23.88 -9.79
C THR A 7 22.36 24.92 -9.17
N ASP A 8 22.73 26.22 -9.22
CA ASP A 8 21.92 27.33 -8.68
C ASP A 8 20.58 27.51 -9.40
N GLN A 9 20.46 27.00 -10.64
CA GLN A 9 19.25 27.07 -11.46
C GLN A 9 18.34 25.84 -11.27
N ILE A 10 18.72 24.86 -10.42
CA ILE A 10 17.94 23.65 -10.17
C ILE A 10 17.02 23.85 -8.96
N ARG A 11 15.80 23.34 -9.04
CA ARG A 11 14.84 23.23 -7.94
C ARG A 11 14.27 21.83 -7.92
N ASN A 12 14.55 21.07 -6.87
CA ASN A 12 13.99 19.74 -6.67
C ASN A 12 12.90 19.82 -5.63
N PHE A 13 11.69 19.47 -6.01
CA PHE A 13 10.55 19.57 -5.13
C PHE A 13 9.58 18.43 -5.36
N CYS A 14 8.83 18.12 -4.33
CA CYS A 14 7.71 17.20 -4.38
C CYS A 14 6.40 17.93 -4.09
N ILE A 15 5.28 17.25 -4.30
CA ILE A 15 3.96 17.74 -3.94
C ILE A 15 3.38 16.81 -2.89
N ILE A 16 3.08 17.37 -1.72
CA ILE A 16 2.42 16.67 -0.61
C ILE A 16 1.02 17.24 -0.41
N ALA A 17 0.07 16.36 -0.17
CA ALA A 17 -1.34 16.75 -0.01
C ALA A 17 -2.12 15.65 0.69
N HIS A 18 -3.26 16.00 1.27
CA HIS A 18 -4.29 15.01 1.60
C HIS A 18 -4.92 14.43 0.33
N ILE A 19 -5.54 13.25 0.44
CA ILE A 19 -6.30 12.63 -0.65
C ILE A 19 -7.36 13.61 -1.14
N ASP A 20 -7.56 13.70 -2.46
CA ASP A 20 -8.51 14.59 -3.14
C ASP A 20 -8.25 16.10 -3.01
N HIS A 21 -7.17 16.59 -2.38
CA HIS A 21 -6.83 18.02 -2.36
C HIS A 21 -6.35 18.54 -3.72
N GLY A 22 -6.10 17.66 -4.69
CA GLY A 22 -5.79 18.04 -6.07
C GLY A 22 -4.32 17.98 -6.44
N LYS A 23 -3.53 17.11 -5.80
CA LYS A 23 -2.10 16.87 -6.05
C LYS A 23 -1.81 16.57 -7.52
N SER A 24 -2.37 15.49 -8.08
CA SER A 24 -2.15 15.09 -9.48
C SER A 24 -2.66 16.14 -10.47
N THR A 25 -3.74 16.87 -10.12
CA THR A 25 -4.25 17.96 -10.95
C THR A 25 -3.28 19.15 -10.99
N LEU A 26 -2.67 19.53 -9.87
CA LEU A 26 -1.64 20.59 -9.87
C LEU A 26 -0.41 20.15 -10.65
N ALA A 27 0.07 18.93 -10.44
CA ALA A 27 1.21 18.37 -11.19
C ALA A 27 0.96 18.45 -12.71
N ASP A 28 -0.22 18.05 -13.19
CA ASP A 28 -0.62 18.17 -14.59
C ASP A 28 -0.54 19.62 -15.09
N ARG A 29 -1.00 20.61 -14.29
CA ARG A 29 -0.96 22.02 -14.67
C ARG A 29 0.46 22.57 -14.74
N LEU A 30 1.36 22.16 -13.84
CA LEU A 30 2.77 22.53 -13.89
C LEU A 30 3.46 21.99 -15.14
N ILE A 31 3.18 20.73 -15.50
CA ILE A 31 3.68 20.07 -16.73
C ILE A 31 3.15 20.80 -17.98
N GLU A 32 1.86 21.10 -18.02
CA GLU A 32 1.22 21.82 -19.13
C GLU A 32 1.83 23.21 -19.31
N LYS A 33 1.94 24.00 -18.24
CA LYS A 33 2.45 25.37 -18.26
C LYS A 33 3.92 25.46 -18.70
N THR A 34 4.74 24.51 -18.30
CA THR A 34 6.15 24.43 -18.68
C THR A 34 6.35 23.83 -20.09
N GLY A 35 5.28 23.31 -20.71
CA GLY A 35 5.36 22.71 -22.04
C GLY A 35 6.20 21.43 -22.10
N ALA A 36 6.38 20.76 -20.97
CA ALA A 36 7.14 19.51 -20.88
C ALA A 36 6.46 18.36 -21.65
N VAL A 37 5.14 18.42 -21.76
CA VAL A 37 4.32 17.50 -22.55
C VAL A 37 3.50 18.28 -23.56
N SER A 38 3.38 17.75 -24.77
CA SER A 38 2.60 18.40 -25.82
C SER A 38 1.11 18.38 -25.49
N GLN A 39 0.37 19.48 -25.73
CA GLN A 39 -1.07 19.58 -25.43
C GLN A 39 -1.92 18.46 -26.06
N ARG A 40 -1.46 17.86 -27.17
CA ARG A 40 -2.17 16.76 -27.84
C ARG A 40 -2.06 15.42 -27.10
N LYS A 41 -1.02 15.27 -26.27
CA LYS A 41 -0.74 14.05 -25.50
C LYS A 41 -1.10 14.18 -24.00
N MET A 42 -1.41 15.42 -23.56
CA MET A 42 -1.89 15.63 -22.18
C MET A 42 -3.20 14.89 -21.94
N THR A 43 -3.21 14.07 -20.93
CA THR A 43 -4.41 13.38 -20.41
C THR A 43 -4.62 13.83 -18.95
N ASN A 44 -5.83 13.73 -18.46
CA ASN A 44 -6.07 13.94 -17.04
C ASN A 44 -5.27 12.92 -16.21
N GLN A 45 -4.66 13.38 -15.13
CA GLN A 45 -3.76 12.57 -14.30
C GLN A 45 -2.64 11.95 -15.14
N HIS A 46 -1.91 12.80 -15.86
CA HIS A 46 -0.88 12.38 -16.82
C HIS A 46 0.27 11.63 -16.15
N LEU A 47 0.61 12.01 -14.91
CA LEU A 47 1.60 11.29 -14.11
C LEU A 47 1.08 9.93 -13.64
N ASP A 48 -0.20 9.77 -13.41
CA ASP A 48 -0.80 8.49 -13.03
C ASP A 48 -0.91 7.60 -14.27
N SER A 49 0.17 6.85 -14.59
CA SER A 49 0.25 6.06 -15.83
C SER A 49 -0.43 4.70 -15.75
N MET A 50 -0.64 4.19 -14.55
CA MET A 50 -1.32 2.92 -14.33
C MET A 50 -2.84 3.13 -14.37
N GLU A 51 -3.56 2.21 -15.02
CA GLU A 51 -5.03 2.23 -14.98
C GLU A 51 -5.54 2.14 -13.54
N LEU A 52 -4.85 1.37 -12.70
CA LEU A 52 -5.17 1.20 -11.30
C LEU A 52 -5.06 2.50 -10.49
N GLU A 53 -4.07 3.36 -10.78
CA GLU A 53 -3.95 4.70 -10.18
C GLU A 53 -5.18 5.55 -10.49
N LYS A 54 -5.61 5.55 -11.75
CA LYS A 54 -6.79 6.32 -12.23
C LYS A 54 -8.10 5.77 -11.67
N GLU A 55 -8.25 4.46 -11.57
CA GLU A 55 -9.43 3.81 -11.02
C GLU A 55 -9.59 4.10 -9.52
N LYS A 56 -8.49 4.04 -8.77
CA LYS A 56 -8.49 4.26 -7.31
C LYS A 56 -8.34 5.74 -6.93
N GLY A 57 -7.99 6.62 -7.89
CA GLY A 57 -7.79 8.06 -7.65
C GLY A 57 -6.58 8.38 -6.78
N ILE A 58 -5.58 7.50 -6.73
CA ILE A 58 -4.38 7.63 -5.90
C ILE A 58 -3.12 7.42 -6.74
N THR A 59 -2.08 8.17 -6.46
CA THR A 59 -0.74 7.89 -7.00
C THR A 59 -0.14 6.71 -6.25
N ILE A 60 0.28 5.67 -6.96
CA ILE A 60 0.89 4.46 -6.41
C ILE A 60 2.39 4.49 -6.61
N LYS A 61 2.83 4.87 -7.81
CA LYS A 61 4.22 4.83 -8.21
C LYS A 61 4.83 6.22 -8.25
N LEU A 62 6.00 6.34 -7.62
CA LEU A 62 6.81 7.55 -7.69
C LEU A 62 7.21 7.87 -9.13
N LYS A 63 7.10 9.13 -9.53
CA LYS A 63 7.58 9.63 -10.81
C LYS A 63 8.33 10.93 -10.65
N ALA A 64 9.45 11.02 -11.34
CA ALA A 64 10.22 12.24 -11.43
C ALA A 64 10.15 12.80 -12.85
N VAL A 65 9.80 14.08 -12.98
CA VAL A 65 9.70 14.78 -14.27
C VAL A 65 10.53 16.05 -14.24
N LYS A 66 11.36 16.22 -15.25
CA LYS A 66 12.18 17.43 -15.44
C LYS A 66 11.42 18.45 -16.26
N LEU A 67 11.20 19.62 -15.69
CA LEU A 67 10.51 20.76 -16.30
C LEU A 67 11.51 21.88 -16.56
N PHE A 68 11.36 22.61 -17.65
CA PHE A 68 12.16 23.79 -17.97
C PHE A 68 11.27 25.02 -17.91
N TYR A 69 11.63 25.98 -17.08
CA TYR A 69 10.83 27.16 -16.83
C TYR A 69 11.67 28.44 -16.94
N GLN A 70 11.18 29.40 -17.71
CA GLN A 70 11.75 30.75 -17.76
C GLN A 70 10.98 31.63 -16.77
N ALA A 71 11.65 32.03 -15.69
CA ALA A 71 11.05 32.82 -14.63
C ALA A 71 10.95 34.31 -14.99
N GLN A 72 10.19 35.06 -14.19
CA GLN A 72 9.99 36.50 -14.38
C GLN A 72 11.27 37.32 -14.23
N ASP A 73 12.30 36.77 -13.54
CA ASP A 73 13.63 37.36 -13.46
C ASP A 73 14.43 37.25 -14.77
N GLY A 74 13.87 36.57 -15.78
CA GLY A 74 14.48 36.36 -17.09
C GLY A 74 15.47 35.18 -17.13
N GLN A 75 15.68 34.46 -16.05
CA GLN A 75 16.55 33.30 -16.02
C GLN A 75 15.78 32.00 -16.35
N ASP A 76 16.51 31.04 -16.90
CA ASP A 76 16.00 29.69 -17.13
C ASP A 76 16.27 28.82 -15.91
N TYR A 77 15.25 28.13 -15.40
CA TYR A 77 15.33 27.20 -14.29
C TYR A 77 15.00 25.77 -14.72
N VAL A 78 15.60 24.83 -14.02
CA VAL A 78 15.28 23.40 -14.11
C VAL A 78 14.51 23.02 -12.87
N LEU A 79 13.26 22.63 -13.04
CA LEU A 79 12.37 22.21 -11.97
C LEU A 79 12.21 20.69 -12.05
N ASN A 80 12.72 19.96 -11.08
CA ASN A 80 12.54 18.52 -10.98
C ASN A 80 11.36 18.26 -10.04
N LEU A 81 10.21 17.92 -10.62
CA LEU A 81 9.02 17.51 -9.90
C LEU A 81 9.12 16.04 -9.58
N ILE A 82 9.06 15.67 -8.30
CA ILE A 82 8.96 14.29 -7.83
C ILE A 82 7.56 14.09 -7.27
N ASP A 83 6.73 13.32 -7.99
CA ASP A 83 5.35 13.03 -7.57
C ASP A 83 5.35 11.95 -6.49
N THR A 84 4.63 12.21 -5.40
CA THR A 84 4.59 11.34 -4.21
C THR A 84 3.22 10.67 -4.07
N PRO A 85 3.14 9.42 -3.60
CA PRO A 85 1.86 8.87 -3.13
C PRO A 85 1.26 9.73 -2.03
N GLY A 86 -0.07 9.71 -1.89
CA GLY A 86 -0.78 10.49 -0.86
C GLY A 86 -1.39 9.65 0.26
N HIS A 87 -1.26 8.31 0.23
CA HIS A 87 -1.92 7.41 1.17
C HIS A 87 -0.96 6.91 2.26
N VAL A 88 -1.48 6.69 3.47
CA VAL A 88 -0.70 6.24 4.65
C VAL A 88 0.10 4.95 4.40
N ASP A 89 -0.47 3.98 3.67
CA ASP A 89 0.21 2.72 3.33
C ASP A 89 1.51 2.95 2.51
N PHE A 90 1.68 4.13 1.91
CA PHE A 90 2.83 4.49 1.08
C PHE A 90 3.76 5.53 1.73
N ASN A 91 3.71 5.69 3.05
CA ASN A 91 4.60 6.61 3.77
C ASN A 91 6.09 6.37 3.48
N TYR A 92 6.46 5.14 3.15
CA TYR A 92 7.82 4.78 2.75
C TYR A 92 8.20 5.39 1.39
N GLU A 93 7.31 5.34 0.40
CA GLU A 93 7.50 5.98 -0.90
C GLU A 93 7.54 7.51 -0.76
N VAL A 94 6.69 8.06 0.13
CA VAL A 94 6.71 9.49 0.47
C VAL A 94 8.07 9.88 1.03
N SER A 95 8.57 9.21 2.06
CA SER A 95 9.88 9.49 2.67
C SER A 95 11.03 9.43 1.64
N ARG A 96 10.99 8.46 0.71
CA ARG A 96 12.00 8.37 -0.37
C ARG A 96 11.95 9.55 -1.32
N SER A 97 10.77 10.01 -1.66
CA SER A 97 10.58 11.16 -2.54
C SER A 97 11.08 12.44 -1.87
N LEU A 98 10.74 12.60 -0.58
CA LEU A 98 11.16 13.75 0.23
C LEU A 98 12.70 13.84 0.29
N ALA A 99 13.39 12.74 0.60
CA ALA A 99 14.86 12.70 0.67
C ALA A 99 15.58 13.03 -0.66
N ALA A 100 14.86 13.04 -1.80
CA ALA A 100 15.41 13.43 -3.09
C ALA A 100 15.16 14.92 -3.43
N CYS A 101 14.49 15.67 -2.55
CA CYS A 101 14.07 17.06 -2.75
C CYS A 101 14.75 18.02 -1.80
N GLU A 102 14.71 19.31 -2.14
CA GLU A 102 15.04 20.44 -1.26
C GLU A 102 13.80 21.20 -0.79
N GLY A 103 12.63 20.96 -1.43
CA GLY A 103 11.39 21.60 -1.01
C GLY A 103 10.16 20.72 -1.26
N ALA A 104 9.09 21.06 -0.57
CA ALA A 104 7.79 20.40 -0.70
C ALA A 104 6.67 21.44 -0.90
N ILE A 105 5.85 21.23 -1.91
CA ILE A 105 4.63 22.02 -2.11
C ILE A 105 3.52 21.35 -1.33
N LEU A 106 3.02 22.03 -0.31
CA LEU A 106 1.91 21.55 0.52
C LEU A 106 0.59 22.07 -0.02
N ILE A 107 -0.26 21.20 -0.56
CA ILE A 107 -1.57 21.60 -1.08
C ILE A 107 -2.61 21.45 0.02
N VAL A 108 -3.34 22.55 0.27
CA VAL A 108 -4.49 22.60 1.18
C VAL A 108 -5.73 23.00 0.40
N ASP A 109 -6.83 22.28 0.60
CA ASP A 109 -8.13 22.59 0.00
C ASP A 109 -8.76 23.79 0.70
N ALA A 110 -9.12 24.84 -0.06
CA ALA A 110 -9.77 26.05 0.47
C ALA A 110 -11.12 25.79 1.16
N SER A 111 -11.77 24.65 0.90
CA SER A 111 -13.07 24.29 1.48
C SER A 111 -12.98 23.34 2.68
N GLN A 112 -11.90 22.56 2.77
CA GLN A 112 -11.69 21.54 3.81
C GLN A 112 -10.62 21.94 4.83
N GLY A 113 -9.63 22.75 4.42
CA GLY A 113 -8.52 23.19 5.26
C GLY A 113 -7.48 22.09 5.50
N VAL A 114 -6.84 22.12 6.68
CA VAL A 114 -5.81 21.16 7.08
C VAL A 114 -6.43 19.86 7.59
N GLU A 115 -5.99 18.72 7.07
CA GLU A 115 -6.46 17.39 7.45
C GLU A 115 -5.33 16.50 7.97
N ALA A 116 -5.64 15.30 8.51
CA ALA A 116 -4.67 14.44 9.21
C ALA A 116 -3.44 14.10 8.35
N GLN A 117 -3.65 13.72 7.07
CA GLN A 117 -2.52 13.42 6.18
C GLN A 117 -1.70 14.67 5.82
N THR A 118 -2.34 15.86 5.81
CA THR A 118 -1.62 17.13 5.65
C THR A 118 -0.60 17.30 6.77
N VAL A 119 -1.03 17.08 8.01
CA VAL A 119 -0.17 17.18 9.20
C VAL A 119 0.94 16.11 9.15
N GLY A 120 0.57 14.84 8.91
CA GLY A 120 1.54 13.74 8.86
C GLY A 120 2.61 13.94 7.78
N ASN A 121 2.20 14.32 6.57
CA ASN A 121 3.15 14.60 5.47
C ASN A 121 4.03 15.81 5.74
N THR A 122 3.50 16.83 6.44
CA THR A 122 4.28 18.00 6.86
C THR A 122 5.38 17.60 7.83
N TYR A 123 5.09 16.75 8.82
CA TYR A 123 6.12 16.26 9.74
C TYR A 123 7.19 15.42 9.04
N LEU A 124 6.80 14.55 8.11
CA LEU A 124 7.76 13.79 7.31
C LEU A 124 8.69 14.71 6.48
N ALA A 125 8.15 15.81 5.93
CA ALA A 125 8.95 16.78 5.18
C ALA A 125 9.91 17.57 6.10
N LEU A 126 9.48 17.88 7.32
CA LEU A 126 10.31 18.52 8.34
C LEU A 126 11.43 17.60 8.84
N GLU A 127 11.19 16.30 8.98
CA GLU A 127 12.22 15.30 9.33
C GLU A 127 13.36 15.24 8.30
N GLU A 128 13.06 15.51 7.02
CA GLU A 128 14.02 15.55 5.92
C GLU A 128 14.60 16.97 5.68
N ASP A 129 14.31 17.92 6.57
CA ASP A 129 14.80 19.33 6.52
C ASP A 129 14.40 20.06 5.23
N LEU A 130 13.20 19.81 4.70
CA LEU A 130 12.70 20.43 3.49
C LEU A 130 12.07 21.80 3.75
N GLU A 131 12.25 22.73 2.79
CA GLU A 131 11.48 23.97 2.75
C GLU A 131 10.05 23.68 2.29
N ILE A 132 9.06 23.98 3.13
CA ILE A 132 7.65 23.67 2.87
C ILE A 132 6.93 24.92 2.40
N LEU A 133 6.35 24.84 1.20
CA LEU A 133 5.67 25.95 0.54
C LEU A 133 4.16 25.67 0.45
N PRO A 134 3.30 26.28 1.28
CA PRO A 134 1.86 26.07 1.23
C PRO A 134 1.24 26.68 -0.02
N VAL A 135 0.27 25.96 -0.60
CA VAL A 135 -0.55 26.39 -1.75
C VAL A 135 -2.01 26.06 -1.46
N ILE A 136 -2.89 27.04 -1.57
CA ILE A 136 -4.32 26.88 -1.31
C ILE A 136 -5.05 26.59 -2.62
N ASN A 137 -5.64 25.41 -2.75
CA ASN A 137 -6.30 24.95 -3.97
C ASN A 137 -7.83 24.97 -3.86
N LYS A 138 -8.48 24.79 -5.00
CA LYS A 138 -9.95 24.69 -5.16
C LYS A 138 -10.72 25.98 -4.80
N ILE A 139 -10.13 27.14 -5.07
CA ILE A 139 -10.80 28.44 -4.85
C ILE A 139 -12.06 28.63 -5.72
N ASP A 140 -12.29 27.77 -6.68
CA ASP A 140 -13.47 27.74 -7.55
C ASP A 140 -14.70 27.09 -6.92
N LEU A 141 -14.56 26.43 -5.78
CA LEU A 141 -15.69 25.79 -5.10
C LEU A 141 -16.55 26.82 -4.34
N PRO A 142 -17.89 26.63 -4.30
CA PRO A 142 -18.78 27.56 -3.61
C PRO A 142 -18.53 27.70 -2.11
N GLY A 143 -17.89 26.72 -1.48
CA GLY A 143 -17.54 26.71 -0.05
C GLY A 143 -16.10 27.11 0.24
N ALA A 144 -15.34 27.57 -0.76
CA ALA A 144 -13.94 27.93 -0.58
C ALA A 144 -13.77 29.18 0.29
N ASP A 145 -12.94 29.08 1.32
CA ASP A 145 -12.55 30.19 2.21
C ASP A 145 -11.01 30.20 2.34
N VAL A 146 -10.38 31.06 1.55
CA VAL A 146 -8.91 31.17 1.50
C VAL A 146 -8.34 31.67 2.82
N ASP A 147 -9.02 32.62 3.47
CA ASP A 147 -8.55 33.20 4.72
C ASP A 147 -8.68 32.20 5.88
N PHE A 148 -9.70 31.36 5.84
CA PHE A 148 -9.82 30.23 6.77
C PHE A 148 -8.66 29.23 6.58
N ALA A 149 -8.40 28.80 5.35
CA ALA A 149 -7.31 27.86 5.06
C ALA A 149 -5.92 28.41 5.46
N ARG A 150 -5.65 29.72 5.26
CA ARG A 150 -4.43 30.39 5.72
C ARG A 150 -4.28 30.31 7.23
N ARG A 151 -5.32 30.71 7.97
CA ARG A 151 -5.31 30.63 9.43
C ARG A 151 -5.06 29.22 9.95
N GLU A 152 -5.67 28.19 9.34
CA GLU A 152 -5.43 26.81 9.74
C GLU A 152 -4.00 26.37 9.49
N ILE A 153 -3.39 26.75 8.37
CA ILE A 153 -1.98 26.48 8.10
C ILE A 153 -1.11 27.10 9.19
N GLU A 154 -1.39 28.33 9.58
CA GLU A 154 -0.66 29.05 10.62
C GLU A 154 -0.88 28.46 12.02
N GLU A 155 -2.13 28.17 12.39
CA GLU A 155 -2.48 27.70 13.73
C GLU A 155 -2.15 26.21 13.96
N VAL A 156 -2.37 25.36 12.95
CA VAL A 156 -2.19 23.90 13.08
C VAL A 156 -0.78 23.46 12.73
N LEU A 157 -0.19 24.04 11.67
CA LEU A 157 1.13 23.65 11.19
C LEU A 157 2.24 24.59 11.65
N GLY A 158 1.89 25.78 12.15
CA GLY A 158 2.87 26.78 12.61
C GLY A 158 3.68 27.43 11.48
N MET A 159 3.17 27.43 10.24
CA MET A 159 3.85 27.93 9.06
C MET A 159 3.22 29.23 8.56
N GLU A 160 4.03 30.18 8.08
CA GLU A 160 3.51 31.40 7.46
C GLU A 160 2.77 31.09 6.16
N ALA A 161 1.55 31.59 6.01
CA ALA A 161 0.69 31.33 4.85
C ALA A 161 0.16 32.59 4.17
N GLU A 162 0.60 33.81 4.60
CA GLU A 162 0.14 35.08 4.03
C GLU A 162 0.42 35.16 2.53
N ASP A 163 1.62 34.76 2.10
CA ASP A 163 2.06 34.76 0.69
C ASP A 163 1.68 33.48 -0.08
N ALA A 164 0.96 32.54 0.54
CA ALA A 164 0.58 31.29 -0.10
C ALA A 164 -0.32 31.53 -1.32
N PRO A 165 0.06 31.04 -2.53
CA PRO A 165 -0.74 31.20 -3.72
C PRO A 165 -2.11 30.52 -3.57
N ALA A 166 -3.18 31.26 -3.88
CA ALA A 166 -4.55 30.75 -3.94
C ALA A 166 -4.90 30.42 -5.40
N ILE A 167 -5.16 29.13 -5.69
CA ILE A 167 -5.28 28.60 -7.03
C ILE A 167 -6.55 27.77 -7.27
N SER A 168 -6.90 27.59 -8.53
CA SER A 168 -7.72 26.47 -8.96
C SER A 168 -6.93 25.64 -9.97
N ALA A 169 -6.40 24.51 -9.50
CA ALA A 169 -5.70 23.57 -10.38
C ALA A 169 -6.63 23.03 -11.48
N LYS A 170 -7.91 22.78 -11.16
CA LYS A 170 -8.92 22.33 -12.13
C LYS A 170 -9.10 23.30 -13.27
N ASN A 171 -9.24 24.59 -12.97
CA ASN A 171 -9.51 25.64 -13.95
C ASN A 171 -8.25 26.34 -14.47
N GLY A 172 -7.05 25.96 -13.98
CA GLY A 172 -5.77 26.55 -14.38
C GLY A 172 -5.58 27.99 -13.89
N ILE A 173 -6.26 28.40 -12.80
CA ILE A 173 -6.20 29.77 -12.27
C ILE A 173 -4.96 29.89 -11.38
N ASN A 174 -4.16 30.95 -11.59
CA ASN A 174 -2.98 31.32 -10.82
C ASN A 174 -1.84 30.29 -10.78
N ILE A 175 -1.74 29.39 -11.76
CA ILE A 175 -0.67 28.36 -11.81
C ILE A 175 0.71 29.01 -11.98
N ASP A 176 0.82 30.08 -12.74
CA ASP A 176 2.11 30.80 -12.93
C ASP A 176 2.64 31.35 -11.60
N SER A 177 1.78 31.72 -10.66
CA SER A 177 2.22 32.17 -9.33
C SER A 177 2.85 31.03 -8.53
N VAL A 178 2.41 29.78 -8.72
CA VAL A 178 3.04 28.61 -8.08
C VAL A 178 4.42 28.36 -8.64
N LEU A 179 4.63 28.47 -9.95
CA LEU A 179 5.95 28.31 -10.57
C LEU A 179 6.95 29.35 -10.04
N GLU A 180 6.53 30.62 -9.95
CA GLU A 180 7.37 31.69 -9.38
C GLU A 180 7.61 31.47 -7.87
N TYR A 181 6.62 30.91 -7.16
CA TYR A 181 6.74 30.61 -5.74
C TYR A 181 7.76 29.49 -5.50
N ILE A 182 7.78 28.46 -6.36
CA ILE A 182 8.78 27.38 -6.35
C ILE A 182 10.18 27.94 -6.61
N VAL A 183 10.35 28.77 -7.66
CA VAL A 183 11.65 29.36 -8.01
C VAL A 183 12.25 30.17 -6.87
N ARG A 184 11.42 30.95 -6.15
CA ARG A 184 11.85 31.82 -5.05
C ARG A 184 12.03 31.08 -3.73
N GLY A 185 11.13 30.13 -3.41
CA GLY A 185 11.06 29.51 -2.10
C GLY A 185 11.92 28.24 -2.00
N VAL A 186 11.93 27.36 -3.02
CA VAL A 186 12.75 26.14 -2.96
C VAL A 186 14.22 26.48 -3.08
N PRO A 187 15.08 26.09 -2.12
CA PRO A 187 16.52 26.36 -2.22
C PRO A 187 17.18 25.57 -3.37
N ALA A 188 18.29 26.09 -3.87
CA ALA A 188 19.10 25.36 -4.83
C ALA A 188 19.79 24.19 -4.13
N PRO A 189 19.98 23.04 -4.82
CA PRO A 189 20.65 21.89 -4.26
C PRO A 189 22.10 22.22 -3.88
N GLN A 190 22.50 21.71 -2.72
CA GLN A 190 23.88 21.84 -2.24
C GLN A 190 24.70 20.60 -2.63
N GLY A 191 26.02 20.76 -2.83
CA GLY A 191 26.92 19.64 -3.11
C GLY A 191 28.22 20.11 -3.76
N HIS A 192 29.11 19.16 -4.00
CA HIS A 192 30.46 19.41 -4.55
C HIS A 192 30.57 18.85 -5.99
N PRO A 193 30.44 19.69 -7.04
CA PRO A 193 30.49 19.24 -8.44
C PRO A 193 31.79 18.51 -8.83
N GLU A 194 32.92 18.87 -8.23
CA GLU A 194 34.23 18.25 -8.46
C GLU A 194 34.55 17.11 -7.46
N GLY A 195 33.63 16.84 -6.54
CA GLY A 195 33.76 15.78 -5.56
C GLY A 195 33.69 14.37 -6.17
N PRO A 196 34.04 13.33 -5.39
CA PRO A 196 33.72 11.96 -5.78
C PRO A 196 32.20 11.79 -5.97
N LEU A 197 31.82 11.04 -6.99
CA LEU A 197 30.39 10.78 -7.24
C LEU A 197 29.69 10.20 -6.01
N LYS A 198 28.60 10.84 -5.60
CA LYS A 198 27.60 10.32 -4.69
C LYS A 198 26.22 10.55 -5.29
N ALA A 199 25.53 9.50 -5.63
CA ALA A 199 24.16 9.57 -6.11
C ALA A 199 23.28 8.60 -5.32
N LEU A 200 22.13 9.09 -4.87
CA LEU A 200 21.14 8.32 -4.13
C LEU A 200 20.20 7.62 -5.11
N ILE A 201 20.01 6.32 -4.98
CA ILE A 201 18.96 5.60 -5.69
C ILE A 201 17.66 5.81 -4.91
N PHE A 202 16.72 6.58 -5.46
CA PHE A 202 15.45 6.84 -4.79
C PHE A 202 14.31 5.99 -5.34
N ASP A 203 14.43 5.44 -6.57
CA ASP A 203 13.50 4.47 -7.15
C ASP A 203 14.19 3.58 -8.19
N SER A 204 13.55 2.47 -8.56
CA SER A 204 14.03 1.58 -9.62
C SER A 204 12.88 0.82 -10.26
N TYR A 205 13.06 0.40 -11.51
CA TYR A 205 12.13 -0.52 -12.15
C TYR A 205 12.85 -1.42 -13.16
N TYR A 206 12.20 -2.52 -13.50
CA TYR A 206 12.67 -3.43 -14.53
C TYR A 206 11.99 -3.15 -15.86
N ASP A 207 12.79 -2.89 -16.88
CA ASP A 207 12.35 -2.76 -18.27
C ASP A 207 12.80 -3.99 -19.07
N PRO A 208 11.90 -4.67 -19.81
CA PRO A 208 12.27 -5.88 -20.57
C PRO A 208 13.37 -5.67 -21.60
N TYR A 209 13.55 -4.45 -22.09
CA TYR A 209 14.52 -4.09 -23.13
C TYR A 209 15.79 -3.44 -22.60
N ARG A 210 15.68 -2.67 -21.51
CA ARG A 210 16.78 -1.89 -20.92
C ARG A 210 17.37 -2.53 -19.67
N GLY A 211 16.72 -3.57 -19.13
CA GLY A 211 17.08 -4.17 -17.85
C GLY A 211 16.65 -3.30 -16.66
N VAL A 212 17.47 -3.24 -15.62
CA VAL A 212 17.17 -2.42 -14.44
C VAL A 212 17.47 -0.95 -14.75
N VAL A 213 16.46 -0.11 -14.62
CA VAL A 213 16.54 1.36 -14.69
C VAL A 213 16.55 1.89 -13.27
N LEU A 214 17.55 2.67 -12.91
CA LEU A 214 17.70 3.30 -11.61
C LEU A 214 17.39 4.78 -11.70
N PHE A 215 16.49 5.28 -10.88
CA PHE A 215 16.28 6.70 -10.68
C PHE A 215 17.23 7.21 -9.60
N VAL A 216 17.96 8.24 -9.95
CA VAL A 216 19.05 8.75 -9.11
C VAL A 216 18.95 10.25 -8.89
N ARG A 217 19.31 10.66 -7.68
CA ARG A 217 19.56 12.03 -7.28
C ARG A 217 21.07 12.20 -7.09
N VAL A 218 21.71 13.01 -7.93
CA VAL A 218 23.16 13.28 -7.82
C VAL A 218 23.39 14.33 -6.73
N ILE A 219 24.07 13.95 -5.67
CA ILE A 219 24.41 14.83 -4.55
C ILE A 219 25.79 15.49 -4.81
N ASP A 220 26.82 14.69 -5.07
CA ASP A 220 28.17 15.18 -5.38
C ASP A 220 28.65 14.60 -6.71
N GLY A 221 29.50 15.35 -7.41
CA GLY A 221 30.16 14.91 -8.64
C GLY A 221 29.24 14.91 -9.85
N SER A 222 29.48 14.01 -10.78
CA SER A 222 28.66 13.83 -11.99
C SER A 222 28.76 12.41 -12.51
N ILE A 223 27.74 11.99 -13.27
CA ILE A 223 27.67 10.67 -13.90
C ILE A 223 27.38 10.81 -15.40
N ARG A 224 28.00 9.99 -16.23
CA ARG A 224 27.83 9.97 -17.70
C ARG A 224 27.80 8.56 -18.23
N ALA A 225 27.30 8.40 -19.45
CA ALA A 225 27.38 7.13 -20.16
C ALA A 225 28.85 6.68 -20.34
N GLY A 226 29.12 5.40 -20.18
CA GLY A 226 30.47 4.81 -20.20
C GLY A 226 31.22 4.87 -18.85
N SER A 227 30.69 5.54 -17.82
CA SER A 227 31.28 5.53 -16.48
C SER A 227 31.20 4.14 -15.85
N GLN A 228 32.21 3.79 -15.04
CA GLN A 228 32.16 2.61 -14.17
C GLN A 228 31.69 3.05 -12.78
N ILE A 229 30.57 2.54 -12.35
CA ILE A 229 29.97 2.85 -11.06
C ILE A 229 30.09 1.66 -10.11
N GLN A 230 30.09 1.95 -8.81
CA GLN A 230 30.02 0.96 -7.75
C GLN A 230 28.79 1.23 -6.87
N LEU A 231 28.02 0.18 -6.60
CA LEU A 231 26.93 0.20 -5.61
C LEU A 231 27.55 -0.02 -4.23
N MET A 232 27.42 0.95 -3.31
CA MET A 232 28.15 0.91 -2.04
C MET A 232 27.66 -0.19 -1.08
N ALA A 233 26.36 -0.54 -1.10
CA ALA A 233 25.82 -1.57 -0.24
C ALA A 233 26.30 -2.98 -0.60
N THR A 234 26.52 -3.26 -1.89
CA THR A 234 26.93 -4.58 -2.37
C THR A 234 28.41 -4.65 -2.78
N GLY A 235 29.06 -3.50 -2.98
CA GLY A 235 30.42 -3.39 -3.50
C GLY A 235 30.55 -3.79 -4.97
N LYS A 236 29.45 -4.07 -5.68
CA LYS A 236 29.47 -4.52 -7.07
C LYS A 236 29.65 -3.35 -8.03
N GLU A 237 30.39 -3.61 -9.10
CA GLU A 237 30.70 -2.61 -10.13
C GLU A 237 29.91 -2.89 -11.41
N TYR A 238 29.44 -1.82 -12.06
CA TYR A 238 28.65 -1.87 -13.30
C TYR A 238 29.06 -0.75 -14.24
N GLY A 239 29.02 -1.03 -15.56
CA GLY A 239 29.12 -0.01 -16.59
C GLY A 239 27.78 0.70 -16.77
N VAL A 240 27.81 2.00 -16.91
CA VAL A 240 26.65 2.83 -17.23
C VAL A 240 26.48 2.86 -18.74
N ASP A 241 25.36 2.33 -19.25
CA ASP A 241 25.05 2.28 -20.67
C ASP A 241 24.45 3.62 -21.14
N GLU A 242 23.50 4.15 -20.37
CA GLU A 242 22.79 5.39 -20.69
C GLU A 242 22.53 6.20 -19.40
N VAL A 243 22.59 7.53 -19.53
CA VAL A 243 22.10 8.48 -18.53
C VAL A 243 21.07 9.40 -19.16
N GLY A 244 20.09 9.84 -18.41
CA GLY A 244 19.05 10.72 -18.94
C GLY A 244 18.14 11.26 -17.85
N TYR A 245 17.11 11.97 -18.29
CA TYR A 245 16.04 12.47 -17.46
C TYR A 245 14.66 12.10 -18.06
N VAL A 246 13.64 12.19 -17.26
CA VAL A 246 12.26 11.95 -17.71
C VAL A 246 11.58 13.30 -17.91
N SER A 247 10.95 13.45 -19.07
CA SER A 247 10.01 14.52 -19.38
C SER A 247 8.70 13.86 -19.82
N GLU A 248 8.28 13.97 -21.06
CA GLU A 248 7.19 13.14 -21.61
C GLU A 248 7.62 11.65 -21.74
N GLU A 249 8.88 11.46 -22.14
CA GLU A 249 9.53 10.16 -22.31
C GLU A 249 10.93 10.21 -21.69
N HIS A 250 11.62 9.07 -21.69
CA HIS A 250 13.03 9.01 -21.31
C HIS A 250 13.88 9.76 -22.32
N VAL A 251 14.52 10.83 -21.90
CA VAL A 251 15.37 11.68 -22.73
C VAL A 251 16.82 11.45 -22.36
N PRO A 252 17.62 10.79 -23.22
CA PRO A 252 19.06 10.64 -22.98
C PRO A 252 19.77 12.00 -22.91
N CYS A 253 20.77 12.09 -22.05
CA CYS A 253 21.62 13.28 -21.94
C CYS A 253 23.10 12.88 -21.82
N ASP A 254 24.01 13.85 -21.99
CA ASP A 254 25.45 13.58 -21.94
C ASP A 254 25.92 13.25 -20.53
N ARG A 255 25.33 13.90 -19.54
CA ARG A 255 25.68 13.71 -18.12
C ARG A 255 24.57 14.23 -17.19
N LEU A 256 24.54 13.69 -15.97
CA LEU A 256 23.84 14.25 -14.83
C LEU A 256 24.88 14.93 -13.92
N ILE A 257 24.62 16.15 -13.47
CA ILE A 257 25.49 16.94 -12.61
C ILE A 257 24.98 16.98 -11.18
N THR A 258 25.77 17.48 -10.25
CA THR A 258 25.36 17.77 -8.87
C THR A 258 24.05 18.54 -8.87
N GLY A 259 23.08 18.06 -8.13
CA GLY A 259 21.73 18.61 -8.08
C GLY A 259 20.74 17.95 -9.02
N ASP A 260 21.16 17.24 -10.05
CA ASP A 260 20.25 16.63 -11.01
C ASP A 260 19.48 15.42 -10.44
N VAL A 261 18.23 15.33 -10.89
CA VAL A 261 17.40 14.13 -10.80
C VAL A 261 17.29 13.54 -12.20
N GLY A 262 17.54 12.24 -12.32
CA GLY A 262 17.50 11.56 -13.61
C GLY A 262 17.50 10.04 -13.47
N TYR A 263 17.74 9.37 -14.58
CA TYR A 263 17.85 7.92 -14.59
C TYR A 263 19.19 7.47 -15.17
N ILE A 264 19.59 6.28 -14.77
CA ILE A 264 20.70 5.56 -15.37
C ILE A 264 20.27 4.14 -15.73
N THR A 265 20.84 3.62 -16.81
CA THR A 265 20.76 2.21 -17.15
C THR A 265 22.18 1.63 -17.16
N GLY A 266 22.30 0.37 -16.84
CA GLY A 266 23.57 -0.33 -16.87
C GLY A 266 23.34 -1.84 -17.00
N SER A 267 24.41 -2.58 -17.25
CA SER A 267 24.33 -4.03 -17.43
C SER A 267 24.06 -4.79 -16.11
N ILE A 268 23.11 -4.29 -15.30
CA ILE A 268 22.71 -4.89 -14.02
C ILE A 268 21.82 -6.10 -14.33
N LYS A 269 22.40 -7.29 -14.26
CA LYS A 269 21.71 -8.54 -14.57
C LYS A 269 20.88 -9.10 -13.42
N ASN A 270 21.31 -8.84 -12.20
CA ASN A 270 20.62 -9.31 -11.02
C ASN A 270 19.92 -8.12 -10.35
N VAL A 271 18.63 -8.17 -10.40
CA VAL A 271 17.71 -7.16 -9.87
C VAL A 271 17.94 -6.90 -8.37
N GLY A 272 18.21 -7.95 -7.60
CA GLY A 272 18.50 -7.84 -6.16
C GLY A 272 19.79 -7.09 -5.80
N ASP A 273 20.62 -6.74 -6.77
CA ASP A 273 21.86 -6.00 -6.54
C ASP A 273 21.63 -4.50 -6.42
N ALA A 274 20.64 -3.98 -7.10
CA ALA A 274 20.26 -2.56 -7.06
C ALA A 274 19.13 -2.35 -6.03
N ARG A 275 19.48 -1.80 -4.90
CA ARG A 275 18.53 -1.52 -3.82
C ARG A 275 18.21 -0.04 -3.77
N VAL A 276 16.93 0.27 -3.64
CA VAL A 276 16.50 1.64 -3.35
C VAL A 276 17.07 2.06 -2.00
N GLY A 277 17.61 3.29 -1.93
CA GLY A 277 18.34 3.80 -0.77
C GLY A 277 19.85 3.51 -0.79
N ASP A 278 20.36 2.77 -1.78
CA ASP A 278 21.82 2.59 -1.93
C ASP A 278 22.46 3.83 -2.55
N THR A 279 23.75 3.98 -2.28
CA THR A 279 24.60 5.03 -2.84
C THR A 279 25.39 4.50 -4.02
N ILE A 280 25.33 5.23 -5.12
CA ILE A 280 26.18 5.02 -6.28
C ILE A 280 27.41 5.91 -6.17
N THR A 281 28.57 5.31 -6.38
CA THR A 281 29.84 6.04 -6.47
C THR A 281 30.63 5.67 -7.73
N GLU A 282 31.66 6.42 -8.05
CA GLU A 282 32.57 6.10 -9.14
C GLU A 282 33.57 5.01 -8.72
N ALA A 283 33.69 3.92 -9.48
CA ALA A 283 34.57 2.81 -9.13
C ALA A 283 36.06 3.21 -9.04
N ALA A 284 36.49 4.15 -9.90
CA ALA A 284 37.88 4.63 -9.92
C ALA A 284 38.21 5.57 -8.75
N ARG A 285 37.21 6.30 -8.22
CA ARG A 285 37.38 7.30 -7.14
C ARG A 285 36.16 7.20 -6.19
N PRO A 286 36.06 6.09 -5.42
CA PRO A 286 34.89 5.88 -4.59
C PRO A 286 34.77 6.89 -3.46
N ALA A 287 33.56 7.28 -3.13
CA ALA A 287 33.26 8.08 -1.96
C ALA A 287 33.59 7.30 -0.68
N LYS A 288 34.01 7.99 0.36
CA LYS A 288 34.42 7.37 1.63
C LYS A 288 33.21 6.88 2.45
N GLU A 289 32.10 7.57 2.35
CA GLU A 289 30.90 7.34 3.14
C GLU A 289 29.68 7.28 2.22
N ALA A 290 28.81 6.31 2.47
CA ALA A 290 27.51 6.23 1.80
C ALA A 290 26.59 7.35 2.32
N LEU A 291 25.63 7.73 1.48
CA LEU A 291 24.52 8.60 1.91
C LEU A 291 23.68 7.87 2.96
N PRO A 292 22.99 8.61 3.85
CA PRO A 292 22.00 8.00 4.71
C PRO A 292 20.99 7.23 3.86
N GLY A 293 20.95 5.93 4.05
CA GLY A 293 19.98 5.10 3.36
C GLY A 293 18.60 5.20 4.02
N TYR A 294 17.58 4.69 3.33
CA TYR A 294 16.25 4.64 3.90
C TYR A 294 16.14 3.62 5.04
N LYS A 295 15.33 3.94 6.04
CA LYS A 295 14.99 3.00 7.11
C LYS A 295 14.32 1.78 6.48
N LYS A 296 14.77 0.57 6.84
CA LYS A 296 14.13 -0.66 6.36
C LYS A 296 12.71 -0.73 6.91
N VAL A 297 11.74 -0.70 6.02
CA VAL A 297 10.34 -0.85 6.41
C VAL A 297 10.04 -2.31 6.68
N MET A 298 9.35 -2.57 7.76
CA MET A 298 8.89 -3.91 8.12
C MET A 298 7.44 -4.08 7.66
N PRO A 299 7.14 -5.13 6.90
CA PRO A 299 5.76 -5.42 6.54
C PRO A 299 4.89 -5.58 7.78
N MET A 300 3.67 -5.07 7.71
CA MET A 300 2.69 -5.12 8.80
C MET A 300 1.61 -6.15 8.55
N VAL A 301 1.31 -6.44 7.28
CA VAL A 301 0.26 -7.35 6.82
C VAL A 301 0.88 -8.48 6.00
N TYR A 302 0.44 -9.70 6.23
CA TYR A 302 0.94 -10.88 5.53
C TYR A 302 -0.21 -11.69 4.93
N ALA A 303 -0.05 -12.12 3.68
CA ALA A 303 -0.98 -13.05 3.03
C ALA A 303 -0.24 -14.12 2.24
N GLY A 304 -0.83 -15.31 2.13
CA GLY A 304 -0.33 -16.37 1.25
C GLY A 304 -0.84 -16.17 -0.17
N ILE A 305 0.01 -16.31 -1.16
CA ILE A 305 -0.34 -16.30 -2.59
C ILE A 305 -0.04 -17.67 -3.18
N TYR A 306 -1.06 -18.32 -3.73
CA TYR A 306 -0.97 -19.69 -4.27
C TYR A 306 -1.46 -19.72 -5.71
N PRO A 307 -0.85 -20.56 -6.58
CA PRO A 307 -1.34 -20.75 -7.93
C PRO A 307 -2.69 -21.47 -7.95
N THR A 308 -3.52 -21.17 -8.94
CA THR A 308 -4.64 -22.04 -9.32
C THR A 308 -4.15 -23.27 -10.08
N GLU A 309 -5.05 -24.21 -10.40
CA GLU A 309 -4.69 -25.44 -11.14
C GLU A 309 -4.02 -25.16 -12.51
N ASN A 310 -4.29 -24.02 -13.12
CA ASN A 310 -3.78 -23.63 -14.43
C ASN A 310 -2.44 -22.89 -14.38
N GLU A 311 -1.98 -22.48 -13.19
CA GLU A 311 -0.79 -21.65 -13.02
C GLU A 311 0.37 -22.42 -12.37
N SER A 312 1.59 -21.99 -12.67
CA SER A 312 2.78 -22.57 -12.06
C SER A 312 3.29 -21.74 -10.88
N VAL A 313 3.83 -22.39 -9.86
CA VAL A 313 4.52 -21.71 -8.74
C VAL A 313 5.67 -20.83 -9.26
N ASN A 314 6.34 -21.25 -10.34
CA ASN A 314 7.45 -20.49 -10.94
C ASN A 314 6.98 -19.18 -11.58
N SER A 315 5.82 -19.17 -12.26
CA SER A 315 5.24 -17.96 -12.85
C SER A 315 4.99 -16.91 -11.78
N ILE A 316 4.39 -17.30 -10.64
CA ILE A 316 4.15 -16.39 -9.50
C ILE A 316 5.49 -15.88 -8.93
N ARG A 317 6.49 -16.76 -8.77
CA ARG A 317 7.82 -16.38 -8.27
C ARG A 317 8.46 -15.31 -9.15
N GLU A 318 8.49 -15.52 -10.47
CA GLU A 318 9.10 -14.59 -11.42
C GLU A 318 8.38 -13.23 -11.43
N ALA A 319 7.04 -13.24 -11.31
CA ALA A 319 6.27 -12.01 -11.19
C ALA A 319 6.55 -11.27 -9.88
N LEU A 320 6.59 -11.97 -8.74
CA LEU A 320 6.94 -11.38 -7.45
C LEU A 320 8.37 -10.82 -7.44
N GLU A 321 9.35 -11.53 -8.01
CA GLU A 321 10.72 -11.06 -8.18
C GLU A 321 10.76 -9.75 -8.98
N LYS A 322 10.01 -9.64 -10.08
CA LYS A 322 9.92 -8.43 -10.89
C LYS A 322 9.22 -7.29 -10.16
N LEU A 323 8.12 -7.58 -9.43
CA LEU A 323 7.43 -6.57 -8.63
C LEU A 323 8.29 -6.03 -7.50
N GLN A 324 9.06 -6.90 -6.82
CA GLN A 324 9.95 -6.50 -5.72
C GLN A 324 11.03 -5.50 -6.15
N VAL A 325 11.41 -5.47 -7.43
CA VAL A 325 12.30 -4.42 -7.98
C VAL A 325 11.65 -3.07 -7.93
N ASN A 326 10.37 -3.05 -8.32
CA ASN A 326 9.59 -1.82 -8.43
C ASN A 326 9.03 -1.39 -7.07
N ASP A 327 9.03 -2.29 -6.10
CA ASP A 327 8.42 -2.14 -4.78
C ASP A 327 9.30 -2.77 -3.70
N ALA A 328 10.16 -1.94 -3.12
CA ALA A 328 11.12 -2.39 -2.10
C ALA A 328 10.46 -2.80 -0.76
N ALA A 329 9.17 -2.46 -0.58
CA ALA A 329 8.41 -2.83 0.61
C ALA A 329 7.83 -4.25 0.52
N LEU A 330 7.64 -4.76 -0.71
CA LEU A 330 7.16 -6.13 -0.92
C LEU A 330 8.24 -7.14 -0.49
N THR A 331 7.87 -8.00 0.45
CA THR A 331 8.70 -9.15 0.84
C THR A 331 7.96 -10.44 0.54
N PHE A 332 8.67 -11.49 0.16
CA PHE A 332 8.05 -12.80 -0.01
C PHE A 332 9.02 -13.92 0.29
N GLU A 333 8.48 -15.04 0.77
CA GLU A 333 9.19 -16.27 1.07
C GLU A 333 8.34 -17.48 0.69
N LYS A 334 8.99 -18.62 0.49
CA LYS A 334 8.30 -19.86 0.10
C LYS A 334 7.42 -20.35 1.24
N GLU A 335 6.20 -20.73 0.91
CA GLU A 335 5.23 -21.28 1.84
C GLU A 335 4.61 -22.57 1.28
N THR A 336 4.10 -23.43 2.15
CA THR A 336 3.38 -24.64 1.77
C THR A 336 2.12 -24.76 2.59
N SER A 337 0.97 -24.89 1.92
CA SER A 337 -0.33 -25.18 2.51
C SER A 337 -0.73 -26.64 2.25
N ILE A 338 -1.34 -27.28 3.23
CA ILE A 338 -1.87 -28.64 3.07
C ILE A 338 -3.01 -28.65 2.04
N ALA A 339 -3.82 -27.57 2.02
CA ALA A 339 -4.96 -27.45 1.12
C ALA A 339 -4.60 -26.95 -0.28
N LEU A 340 -3.63 -26.02 -0.40
CA LEU A 340 -3.33 -25.30 -1.64
C LEU A 340 -1.98 -25.68 -2.26
N GLY A 341 -1.15 -26.45 -1.58
CA GLY A 341 0.17 -26.87 -2.06
C GLY A 341 1.24 -25.77 -1.87
N PHE A 342 2.15 -25.66 -2.84
CA PHE A 342 3.25 -24.69 -2.80
C PHE A 342 2.80 -23.30 -3.23
N GLY A 343 3.24 -22.28 -2.50
CA GLY A 343 2.98 -20.87 -2.76
C GLY A 343 4.02 -19.97 -2.11
N PHE A 344 3.63 -18.71 -1.87
CA PHE A 344 4.49 -17.71 -1.27
C PHE A 344 3.75 -16.96 -0.16
N ARG A 345 4.42 -16.75 0.97
CA ARG A 345 4.01 -15.84 2.02
C ARG A 345 4.54 -14.46 1.68
N CYS A 346 3.65 -13.53 1.40
CA CYS A 346 3.99 -12.16 1.04
C CYS A 346 3.70 -11.21 2.20
N GLY A 347 4.61 -10.25 2.40
CA GLY A 347 4.47 -9.18 3.39
C GLY A 347 4.23 -7.84 2.70
N PHE A 348 3.29 -7.07 3.23
CA PHE A 348 2.78 -5.81 2.69
C PHE A 348 2.78 -4.73 3.76
N LEU A 349 2.80 -3.46 3.37
CA LEU A 349 2.73 -2.33 4.29
C LEU A 349 1.35 -2.23 4.96
N GLY A 350 0.28 -2.41 4.18
CA GLY A 350 -1.11 -2.35 4.61
C GLY A 350 -2.03 -3.06 3.65
N MET A 351 -3.33 -2.90 3.83
CA MET A 351 -4.35 -3.54 2.99
C MET A 351 -4.37 -3.00 1.57
N LEU A 352 -4.30 -1.69 1.41
CA LEU A 352 -4.30 -1.07 0.07
C LEU A 352 -3.07 -1.51 -0.72
N HIS A 353 -1.90 -1.60 -0.07
CA HIS A 353 -0.69 -2.12 -0.70
C HIS A 353 -0.89 -3.58 -1.16
N MET A 354 -1.50 -4.44 -0.32
CA MET A 354 -1.81 -5.84 -0.68
C MET A 354 -2.74 -5.92 -1.90
N GLU A 355 -3.82 -5.12 -1.92
CA GLU A 355 -4.76 -5.08 -3.05
C GLU A 355 -4.08 -4.64 -4.35
N ILE A 356 -3.22 -3.62 -4.28
CA ILE A 356 -2.49 -3.12 -5.43
C ILE A 356 -1.55 -4.18 -5.99
N ILE A 357 -0.79 -4.86 -5.14
CA ILE A 357 0.10 -5.94 -5.58
C ILE A 357 -0.70 -7.09 -6.19
N GLN A 358 -1.83 -7.45 -5.61
CA GLN A 358 -2.73 -8.47 -6.15
C GLN A 358 -3.25 -8.09 -7.54
N GLU A 359 -3.78 -6.87 -7.69
CA GLU A 359 -4.27 -6.38 -8.99
C GLU A 359 -3.17 -6.30 -10.05
N ARG A 360 -1.96 -5.90 -9.65
CA ARG A 360 -0.80 -5.87 -10.54
C ARG A 360 -0.39 -7.28 -11.00
N LEU A 361 -0.39 -8.27 -10.10
CA LEU A 361 -0.11 -9.67 -10.48
C LEU A 361 -1.14 -10.19 -11.48
N ILE A 362 -2.41 -9.82 -11.33
CA ILE A 362 -3.48 -10.22 -12.26
C ILE A 362 -3.34 -9.48 -13.60
N ARG A 363 -3.20 -8.14 -13.58
CA ARG A 363 -3.28 -7.32 -14.81
C ARG A 363 -1.98 -7.24 -15.59
N GLU A 364 -0.82 -7.13 -14.91
CA GLU A 364 0.48 -6.98 -15.58
C GLU A 364 1.09 -8.33 -15.99
N PHE A 365 0.79 -9.41 -15.24
CA PHE A 365 1.39 -10.72 -15.45
C PHE A 365 0.39 -11.81 -15.86
N ASP A 366 -0.92 -11.46 -15.99
CA ASP A 366 -2.00 -12.37 -16.37
C ASP A 366 -2.05 -13.65 -15.51
N LEU A 367 -1.84 -13.48 -14.18
CA LEU A 367 -1.78 -14.60 -13.24
C LEU A 367 -3.14 -14.82 -12.57
N ASP A 368 -3.57 -16.08 -12.58
CA ASP A 368 -4.72 -16.53 -11.79
C ASP A 368 -4.23 -17.17 -10.49
N MET A 369 -4.62 -16.59 -9.34
CA MET A 369 -4.07 -16.96 -8.04
C MET A 369 -5.10 -16.91 -6.92
N ILE A 370 -4.83 -17.67 -5.86
CA ILE A 370 -5.59 -17.66 -4.61
C ILE A 370 -4.81 -16.84 -3.59
N VAL A 371 -5.44 -15.82 -3.03
CA VAL A 371 -4.89 -15.03 -1.92
C VAL A 371 -5.61 -15.41 -0.64
N THR A 372 -4.85 -15.75 0.41
CA THR A 372 -5.41 -16.08 1.73
C THR A 372 -5.79 -14.84 2.51
N ALA A 373 -6.56 -15.02 3.58
CA ALA A 373 -6.87 -13.94 4.50
C ALA A 373 -5.59 -13.26 5.02
N PRO A 374 -5.55 -11.91 5.09
CA PRO A 374 -4.40 -11.20 5.67
C PRO A 374 -4.27 -11.53 7.14
N SER A 375 -3.05 -11.52 7.63
CA SER A 375 -2.70 -11.72 9.03
C SER A 375 -1.58 -10.77 9.44
N VAL A 376 -1.45 -10.55 10.74
CA VAL A 376 -0.35 -9.80 11.34
C VAL A 376 0.69 -10.74 11.93
N ILE A 377 1.84 -10.21 12.35
CA ILE A 377 2.82 -10.99 13.10
C ILE A 377 2.37 -11.10 14.55
N TYR A 378 2.25 -12.31 15.07
CA TYR A 378 2.03 -12.59 16.48
C TYR A 378 3.31 -13.07 17.14
N GLN A 379 3.56 -12.66 18.37
CA GLN A 379 4.64 -13.18 19.21
C GLN A 379 4.09 -14.20 20.20
N VAL A 380 4.49 -15.44 20.06
CA VAL A 380 4.04 -16.55 20.92
C VAL A 380 5.19 -16.99 21.81
N SER A 381 5.06 -16.76 23.10
CA SER A 381 6.01 -17.27 24.12
C SER A 381 5.57 -18.65 24.56
N LEU A 382 6.50 -19.62 24.52
CA LEU A 382 6.28 -21.00 24.94
C LEU A 382 6.71 -21.21 26.38
N HIS A 383 6.19 -22.26 27.03
CA HIS A 383 6.58 -22.63 28.40
C HIS A 383 8.06 -23.03 28.55
N ASP A 384 8.74 -23.37 27.45
CA ASP A 384 10.17 -23.65 27.42
C ASP A 384 11.07 -22.40 27.33
N GLY A 385 10.47 -21.21 27.32
CA GLY A 385 11.15 -19.90 27.26
C GLY A 385 11.46 -19.39 25.87
N ARG A 386 11.15 -20.13 24.79
CA ARG A 386 11.30 -19.66 23.40
C ARG A 386 10.16 -18.72 23.04
N THR A 387 10.48 -17.72 22.24
CA THR A 387 9.47 -16.82 21.61
C THR A 387 9.50 -17.05 20.10
N LEU A 388 8.34 -17.37 19.55
CA LEU A 388 8.13 -17.58 18.12
C LEU A 388 7.41 -16.36 17.51
N SER A 389 7.84 -15.95 16.32
CA SER A 389 7.11 -14.96 15.50
C SER A 389 6.23 -15.72 14.51
N ILE A 390 4.93 -15.65 14.68
CA ILE A 390 3.94 -16.37 13.88
C ILE A 390 3.31 -15.41 12.88
N GLN A 391 3.52 -15.66 11.61
CA GLN A 391 2.93 -14.91 10.49
C GLN A 391 1.78 -15.69 9.86
N ASN A 392 1.90 -17.03 9.81
CA ASN A 392 0.88 -17.93 9.28
C ASN A 392 0.09 -18.58 10.41
N PRO A 393 -1.26 -18.48 10.44
CA PRO A 393 -2.08 -19.19 11.42
C PRO A 393 -1.87 -20.71 11.45
N ALA A 394 -1.44 -21.32 10.33
CA ALA A 394 -1.13 -22.75 10.29
C ALA A 394 0.01 -23.15 11.24
N ASP A 395 0.98 -22.26 11.45
CA ASP A 395 2.17 -22.49 12.31
C ASP A 395 1.90 -22.21 13.80
N PHE A 396 0.64 -21.85 14.16
CA PHE A 396 0.31 -21.57 15.55
C PHE A 396 0.47 -22.82 16.41
N PRO A 397 1.27 -22.76 17.50
CA PRO A 397 1.58 -23.92 18.34
C PRO A 397 0.35 -24.51 19.03
N ASP A 398 0.49 -25.75 19.50
CA ASP A 398 -0.53 -26.37 20.35
C ASP A 398 -0.79 -25.51 21.59
N PRO A 399 -2.06 -25.23 21.94
CA PRO A 399 -2.41 -24.40 23.10
C PRO A 399 -1.75 -24.82 24.42
N THR A 400 -1.42 -26.10 24.57
CA THR A 400 -0.75 -26.64 25.78
C THR A 400 0.71 -26.21 25.92
N LEU A 401 1.34 -25.78 24.82
CA LEU A 401 2.73 -25.32 24.80
C LEU A 401 2.85 -23.81 25.00
N ILE A 402 1.74 -23.08 24.87
CA ILE A 402 1.73 -21.61 24.86
C ILE A 402 1.66 -21.06 26.27
N ALA A 403 2.64 -20.26 26.65
CA ALA A 403 2.64 -19.48 27.90
C ALA A 403 1.89 -18.15 27.74
N SER A 404 2.13 -17.43 26.65
CA SER A 404 1.42 -16.18 26.33
C SER A 404 1.48 -15.87 24.84
N VAL A 405 0.48 -15.14 24.34
CA VAL A 405 0.43 -14.63 22.97
C VAL A 405 0.36 -13.12 23.02
N ARG A 406 1.15 -12.45 22.17
CA ARG A 406 1.15 -11.00 22.03
C ARG A 406 0.74 -10.64 20.62
N GLU A 407 -0.14 -9.63 20.50
CA GLU A 407 -0.55 -9.03 19.25
C GLU A 407 0.03 -7.63 19.06
N PRO A 408 0.26 -7.17 17.80
CA PRO A 408 0.71 -5.82 17.53
C PRO A 408 -0.43 -4.83 17.80
N ILE A 409 -0.11 -3.79 18.58
CA ILE A 409 -1.02 -2.68 18.87
C ILE A 409 -0.53 -1.46 18.11
N VAL A 410 -1.47 -0.75 17.49
CA VAL A 410 -1.22 0.53 16.84
C VAL A 410 -1.84 1.67 17.63
N GLN A 411 -1.20 2.81 17.58
CA GLN A 411 -1.78 4.08 18.00
C GLN A 411 -2.49 4.67 16.79
N ALA A 412 -3.82 4.74 16.86
CA ALA A 412 -4.67 5.31 15.82
C ALA A 412 -5.05 6.75 16.19
N SER A 413 -4.90 7.65 15.22
CA SER A 413 -5.31 9.06 15.29
C SER A 413 -6.45 9.27 14.30
N ILE A 414 -7.65 9.52 14.79
CA ILE A 414 -8.85 9.68 13.98
C ILE A 414 -9.30 11.13 14.04
N MET A 415 -9.11 11.85 12.95
CA MET A 415 -9.60 13.22 12.80
C MET A 415 -11.03 13.21 12.28
N THR A 416 -11.92 13.98 12.89
CA THR A 416 -13.36 13.98 12.57
C THR A 416 -14.07 15.27 13.01
N PRO A 417 -15.20 15.64 12.34
CA PRO A 417 -16.14 16.58 12.90
C PRO A 417 -16.80 16.08 14.19
N LYS A 418 -17.15 17.01 15.10
CA LYS A 418 -17.77 16.69 16.41
C LYS A 418 -19.00 15.79 16.33
N ASP A 419 -19.77 15.90 15.27
CA ASP A 419 -21.03 15.18 15.08
C ASP A 419 -20.86 13.65 15.02
N TYR A 420 -19.66 13.16 14.70
CA TYR A 420 -19.37 11.75 14.53
C TYR A 420 -18.62 11.09 15.71
N ILE A 421 -18.34 11.84 16.79
CA ILE A 421 -17.60 11.32 17.96
C ILE A 421 -18.22 10.02 18.47
N GLY A 422 -19.53 9.98 18.69
CA GLY A 422 -20.23 8.82 19.22
C GLY A 422 -20.09 7.58 18.33
N ALA A 423 -20.26 7.74 17.02
CA ALA A 423 -20.15 6.64 16.07
C ALA A 423 -18.71 6.07 15.98
N ILE A 424 -17.71 6.94 16.12
CA ILE A 424 -16.29 6.53 16.11
C ILE A 424 -15.93 5.82 17.43
N MET A 425 -16.38 6.33 18.56
CA MET A 425 -16.13 5.70 19.86
C MET A 425 -16.75 4.30 19.91
N GLU A 426 -17.99 4.14 19.43
CA GLU A 426 -18.65 2.84 19.33
C GLU A 426 -17.88 1.88 18.41
N LEU A 427 -17.47 2.32 17.22
CA LEU A 427 -16.64 1.52 16.31
C LEU A 427 -15.33 1.07 16.98
N CYS A 428 -14.62 1.98 17.64
CA CYS A 428 -13.37 1.66 18.31
C CYS A 428 -13.57 0.66 19.46
N GLU A 429 -14.65 0.77 20.23
CA GLU A 429 -14.98 -0.19 21.30
C GLU A 429 -15.31 -1.57 20.73
N GLU A 430 -16.11 -1.66 19.65
CA GLU A 430 -16.38 -2.91 18.93
C GLU A 430 -15.07 -3.60 18.48
N LYS A 431 -14.07 -2.81 18.10
CA LYS A 431 -12.75 -3.28 17.64
C LYS A 431 -11.71 -3.39 18.77
N ARG A 432 -12.15 -3.50 20.01
CA ARG A 432 -11.28 -3.66 21.20
C ARG A 432 -10.33 -2.49 21.44
N GLY A 433 -10.69 -1.30 20.96
CA GLY A 433 -9.90 -0.09 21.10
C GLY A 433 -9.87 0.42 22.53
N ILE A 434 -8.72 0.98 22.93
CA ILE A 434 -8.54 1.65 24.22
C ILE A 434 -8.42 3.14 23.96
N TYR A 435 -9.40 3.91 24.42
CA TYR A 435 -9.38 5.37 24.34
C TYR A 435 -8.18 5.95 25.10
N LYS A 436 -7.53 6.97 24.53
CA LYS A 436 -6.42 7.70 25.15
C LYS A 436 -6.74 9.15 25.41
N THR A 437 -6.83 9.93 24.36
CA THR A 437 -7.07 11.38 24.46
C THR A 437 -7.96 11.84 23.31
N MET A 438 -8.50 13.02 23.48
CA MET A 438 -9.24 13.74 22.46
C MET A 438 -8.71 15.17 22.45
N GLU A 439 -8.29 15.63 21.29
CA GLU A 439 -7.70 16.95 21.09
C GLU A 439 -8.56 17.74 20.12
N TYR A 440 -9.00 18.92 20.52
CA TYR A 440 -9.77 19.81 19.65
C TYR A 440 -8.81 20.63 18.81
N LEU A 441 -8.92 20.49 17.50
CA LEU A 441 -8.14 21.26 16.53
C LEU A 441 -8.76 22.66 16.34
N ASP A 442 -10.08 22.69 16.26
CA ASP A 442 -10.88 23.92 16.13
C ASP A 442 -12.27 23.75 16.74
N GLU A 443 -13.17 24.74 16.53
CA GLU A 443 -14.55 24.67 17.05
C GLU A 443 -15.39 23.53 16.46
N ARG A 444 -15.00 22.96 15.31
CA ARG A 444 -15.79 21.99 14.54
C ARG A 444 -15.14 20.62 14.48
N ARG A 445 -13.79 20.51 14.55
CA ARG A 445 -13.03 19.30 14.33
C ARG A 445 -12.16 18.95 15.54
N LEU A 446 -11.91 17.67 15.68
CA LEU A 446 -11.07 17.12 16.73
C LEU A 446 -10.34 15.85 16.24
N THR A 447 -9.28 15.49 16.93
CA THR A 447 -8.58 14.22 16.76
C THR A 447 -8.83 13.34 17.98
N ILE A 448 -9.24 12.10 17.74
CA ILE A 448 -9.43 11.09 18.80
C ILE A 448 -8.30 10.07 18.69
N HIS A 449 -7.60 9.86 19.79
CA HIS A 449 -6.51 8.89 19.87
C HIS A 449 -6.96 7.61 20.55
N TYR A 450 -6.75 6.49 19.84
CA TYR A 450 -7.03 5.15 20.35
C TYR A 450 -5.81 4.24 20.21
N GLU A 451 -5.70 3.26 21.09
CA GLU A 451 -4.86 2.08 20.86
C GLU A 451 -5.74 0.95 20.36
N LEU A 452 -5.44 0.45 19.18
CA LEU A 452 -6.20 -0.61 18.51
C LEU A 452 -5.29 -1.80 18.21
N PRO A 453 -5.79 -3.04 18.31
CA PRO A 453 -5.09 -4.19 17.75
C PRO A 453 -5.00 -4.05 16.22
N LEU A 454 -3.80 -4.18 15.66
CA LEU A 454 -3.59 -4.03 14.21
C LEU A 454 -4.50 -4.97 13.41
N ASN A 455 -4.69 -6.21 13.89
CA ASN A 455 -5.54 -7.18 13.23
C ASN A 455 -7.00 -6.72 13.08
N GLU A 456 -7.52 -5.90 13.99
CA GLU A 456 -8.87 -5.34 13.89
C GLU A 456 -8.92 -4.14 12.94
N VAL A 457 -7.79 -3.46 12.71
CA VAL A 457 -7.69 -2.31 11.80
C VAL A 457 -7.62 -2.77 10.34
N ILE A 458 -6.85 -3.83 10.06
CA ILE A 458 -6.57 -4.26 8.68
C ILE A 458 -7.77 -4.87 7.95
N TYR A 459 -8.81 -5.37 8.64
CA TYR A 459 -9.89 -6.08 7.95
C TYR A 459 -10.94 -5.14 7.34
N ASP A 460 -11.51 -4.24 8.13
CA ASP A 460 -12.69 -3.47 7.72
C ASP A 460 -12.86 -2.14 8.44
N PHE A 461 -11.92 -1.81 9.32
CA PHE A 461 -12.04 -0.62 10.16
C PHE A 461 -12.15 0.67 9.33
N PHE A 462 -11.35 0.78 8.28
CA PHE A 462 -11.35 1.97 7.41
C PHE A 462 -12.69 2.15 6.68
N ASP A 463 -13.23 1.07 6.13
CA ASP A 463 -14.51 1.10 5.42
C ASP A 463 -15.67 1.38 6.38
N ALA A 464 -15.67 0.76 7.56
CA ALA A 464 -16.64 1.02 8.61
C ALA A 464 -16.55 2.47 9.11
N LEU A 465 -15.34 3.00 9.31
CA LEU A 465 -15.11 4.39 9.69
C LEU A 465 -15.68 5.35 8.64
N LYS A 466 -15.33 5.13 7.37
CA LYS A 466 -15.79 5.95 6.25
C LYS A 466 -17.33 5.91 6.11
N SER A 467 -17.92 4.74 6.23
CA SER A 467 -19.38 4.56 6.16
C SER A 467 -20.09 5.27 7.33
N ARG A 468 -19.66 5.06 8.59
CA ARG A 468 -20.28 5.65 9.78
C ARG A 468 -20.11 7.16 9.86
N THR A 469 -19.08 7.71 9.21
CA THR A 469 -18.78 9.15 9.20
C THR A 469 -19.10 9.84 7.87
N ARG A 470 -19.72 9.13 6.92
CA ARG A 470 -20.01 9.64 5.56
C ARG A 470 -18.77 10.16 4.83
N GLY A 471 -17.62 9.59 5.12
CA GLY A 471 -16.34 9.99 4.53
C GLY A 471 -15.67 11.21 5.18
N PHE A 472 -16.22 11.77 6.26
CA PHE A 472 -15.64 12.94 6.93
C PHE A 472 -14.56 12.62 7.96
N ALA A 473 -14.33 11.36 8.31
CA ALA A 473 -13.23 10.98 9.19
C ALA A 473 -12.04 10.49 8.40
N SER A 474 -10.85 10.90 8.81
CA SER A 474 -9.58 10.36 8.35
C SER A 474 -8.90 9.59 9.47
N LEU A 475 -8.18 8.53 9.08
CA LEU A 475 -7.45 7.65 9.99
C LEU A 475 -5.96 7.67 9.63
N ASP A 476 -5.15 7.86 10.64
CA ASP A 476 -3.71 7.58 10.60
C ASP A 476 -3.37 6.62 11.74
N TYR A 477 -2.38 5.73 11.55
CA TYR A 477 -1.97 4.81 12.60
C TYR A 477 -0.48 4.47 12.51
N GLU A 478 0.11 4.28 13.69
CA GLU A 478 1.50 3.90 13.84
C GLU A 478 1.64 2.67 14.73
N PHE A 479 2.61 1.81 14.43
CA PHE A 479 2.93 0.70 15.32
C PHE A 479 3.42 1.22 16.67
N LYS A 480 2.85 0.72 17.75
CA LYS A 480 3.22 1.10 19.10
C LYS A 480 4.02 0.02 19.83
N GLU A 481 3.42 -1.13 20.05
CA GLU A 481 4.00 -2.21 20.84
C GLU A 481 3.34 -3.56 20.58
N TYR A 482 3.94 -4.62 21.10
CA TYR A 482 3.29 -5.92 21.21
C TYR A 482 2.67 -6.08 22.62
N ARG A 483 1.37 -6.38 22.68
CA ARG A 483 0.62 -6.54 23.95
C ARG A 483 0.06 -7.94 24.08
N THR A 484 0.14 -8.50 25.31
CA THR A 484 -0.44 -9.81 25.62
C THR A 484 -1.95 -9.79 25.48
N SER A 485 -2.51 -10.79 24.79
CA SER A 485 -3.95 -10.91 24.51
C SER A 485 -4.38 -12.37 24.50
N ASP A 486 -5.67 -12.64 24.79
CA ASP A 486 -6.23 -13.98 24.76
C ASP A 486 -6.64 -14.39 23.35
N LEU A 487 -5.65 -14.76 22.57
CA LEU A 487 -5.81 -15.15 21.18
C LEU A 487 -5.88 -16.67 21.02
N VAL A 488 -6.71 -17.09 20.08
CA VAL A 488 -6.90 -18.49 19.76
C VAL A 488 -6.85 -18.71 18.25
N LYS A 489 -6.38 -19.89 17.84
CA LYS A 489 -6.48 -20.33 16.46
C LYS A 489 -7.89 -20.81 16.19
N LEU A 490 -8.53 -20.25 15.18
CA LEU A 490 -9.82 -20.63 14.64
C LEU A 490 -9.58 -21.46 13.38
N ASP A 491 -9.81 -22.75 13.46
CA ASP A 491 -9.68 -23.68 12.35
C ASP A 491 -10.99 -23.83 11.59
N ILE A 492 -10.91 -23.81 10.26
CA ILE A 492 -12.07 -24.02 9.37
C ILE A 492 -11.97 -25.41 8.73
N LEU A 493 -13.02 -26.21 8.92
CA LEU A 493 -13.11 -27.55 8.33
C LEU A 493 -14.23 -27.58 7.29
N VAL A 494 -13.92 -28.09 6.11
CA VAL A 494 -14.87 -28.35 5.04
C VAL A 494 -14.93 -29.85 4.81
N ASN A 495 -16.12 -30.43 4.89
CA ASN A 495 -16.32 -31.88 4.85
C ASN A 495 -15.47 -32.66 5.89
N GLU A 496 -15.31 -32.07 7.08
CA GLU A 496 -14.51 -32.62 8.19
C GLU A 496 -12.96 -32.61 7.94
N GLN A 497 -12.51 -31.99 6.86
CA GLN A 497 -11.10 -31.80 6.55
C GLN A 497 -10.67 -30.36 6.85
N LEU A 498 -9.54 -30.20 7.51
CA LEU A 498 -8.96 -28.88 7.80
C LEU A 498 -8.53 -28.18 6.51
N VAL A 499 -8.98 -26.95 6.33
CA VAL A 499 -8.50 -26.04 5.28
C VAL A 499 -7.62 -24.98 5.95
N ASP A 500 -6.33 -25.27 6.05
CA ASP A 500 -5.34 -24.46 6.75
C ASP A 500 -5.27 -23.01 6.22
N ALA A 501 -5.44 -22.81 4.93
CA ALA A 501 -5.49 -21.52 4.27
C ALA A 501 -6.69 -20.62 4.70
N LEU A 502 -7.71 -21.18 5.34
CA LEU A 502 -8.85 -20.47 5.92
C LEU A 502 -8.75 -20.32 7.44
N SER A 503 -7.70 -20.85 8.08
CA SER A 503 -7.49 -20.71 9.52
C SER A 503 -7.08 -19.28 9.87
N LEU A 504 -7.57 -18.78 11.02
CA LEU A 504 -7.33 -17.41 11.49
C LEU A 504 -6.86 -17.43 12.95
N ILE A 505 -6.15 -16.38 13.36
CA ILE A 505 -5.88 -16.10 14.76
C ILE A 505 -6.80 -14.96 15.17
N VAL A 506 -7.66 -15.20 16.16
CA VAL A 506 -8.70 -14.27 16.60
C VAL A 506 -8.73 -14.17 18.12
N HIS A 507 -9.27 -13.07 18.63
CA HIS A 507 -9.51 -12.95 20.07
C HIS A 507 -10.61 -13.93 20.52
N ARG A 508 -10.42 -14.55 21.68
CA ARG A 508 -11.36 -15.59 22.18
C ARG A 508 -12.80 -15.10 22.30
N SER A 509 -13.01 -13.83 22.70
CA SER A 509 -14.35 -13.28 22.83
C SER A 509 -15.12 -13.17 21.52
N THR A 510 -14.43 -12.92 20.40
CA THR A 510 -15.03 -12.74 19.06
C THR A 510 -15.00 -14.01 18.22
N ALA A 511 -14.34 -15.06 18.71
CA ALA A 511 -14.08 -16.29 17.93
C ALA A 511 -15.37 -17.00 17.48
N TYR A 512 -16.43 -17.01 18.30
CA TYR A 512 -17.71 -17.64 17.96
C TYR A 512 -18.39 -16.90 16.82
N ASP A 513 -18.54 -15.58 16.92
CA ASP A 513 -19.24 -14.76 15.92
C ASP A 513 -18.47 -14.77 14.59
N ARG A 514 -17.15 -14.63 14.64
CA ARG A 514 -16.27 -14.77 13.46
C ARG A 514 -16.43 -16.16 12.81
N GLY A 515 -16.35 -17.22 13.60
CA GLY A 515 -16.48 -18.59 13.11
C GLY A 515 -17.86 -18.86 12.48
N ARG A 516 -18.93 -18.33 13.05
CA ARG A 516 -20.28 -18.42 12.52
C ARG A 516 -20.41 -17.68 11.19
N THR A 517 -20.00 -16.42 11.13
CA THR A 517 -20.04 -15.58 9.92
C THR A 517 -19.27 -16.24 8.76
N ILE A 518 -18.07 -16.76 9.03
CA ILE A 518 -17.27 -17.47 8.03
C ILE A 518 -18.01 -18.71 7.52
N CYS A 519 -18.58 -19.53 8.41
CA CYS A 519 -19.33 -20.71 8.00
C CYS A 519 -20.57 -20.37 7.14
N GLU A 520 -21.30 -19.29 7.48
CA GLU A 520 -22.46 -18.81 6.73
C GLU A 520 -22.07 -18.33 5.32
N ARG A 521 -20.94 -17.63 5.19
CA ARG A 521 -20.40 -17.15 3.91
C ARG A 521 -19.93 -18.32 3.03
N LEU A 522 -19.10 -19.17 3.58
CA LEU A 522 -18.62 -20.36 2.86
C LEU A 522 -19.77 -21.24 2.38
N LYS A 523 -20.89 -21.31 3.12
CA LYS A 523 -22.09 -22.01 2.69
C LYS A 523 -22.73 -21.41 1.44
N LYS A 524 -22.63 -20.09 1.24
CA LYS A 524 -23.12 -19.40 0.04
C LYS A 524 -22.23 -19.66 -1.17
N GLU A 525 -20.92 -19.69 -0.95
CA GLU A 525 -19.90 -19.81 -2.01
C GLU A 525 -19.66 -21.26 -2.46
N ILE A 526 -19.66 -22.22 -1.52
CA ILE A 526 -19.39 -23.62 -1.85
C ILE A 526 -20.58 -24.21 -2.61
N PRO A 527 -20.39 -24.73 -3.84
CA PRO A 527 -21.46 -25.28 -4.65
C PRO A 527 -22.06 -26.55 -4.01
N ARG A 528 -23.33 -26.82 -4.32
CA ARG A 528 -23.99 -28.03 -3.86
C ARG A 528 -23.38 -29.26 -4.52
N HIS A 529 -23.06 -30.26 -3.72
CA HIS A 529 -22.57 -31.57 -4.14
C HIS A 529 -23.64 -32.64 -4.09
N GLN A 530 -23.34 -33.84 -4.56
CA GLN A 530 -24.23 -35.00 -4.46
C GLN A 530 -24.49 -35.44 -3.00
N PHE A 531 -23.67 -34.98 -2.07
CA PHE A 531 -23.78 -35.21 -0.63
C PHE A 531 -23.79 -33.89 0.14
N ALA A 532 -24.21 -33.92 1.39
CA ALA A 532 -24.20 -32.75 2.24
C ALA A 532 -22.75 -32.45 2.71
N VAL A 533 -22.33 -31.20 2.55
CA VAL A 533 -20.99 -30.73 2.94
C VAL A 533 -21.13 -29.93 4.25
N PRO A 534 -20.64 -30.45 5.39
CA PRO A 534 -20.57 -29.69 6.61
C PRO A 534 -19.38 -28.72 6.54
N ILE A 535 -19.61 -27.49 6.96
CA ILE A 535 -18.63 -26.44 7.16
C ILE A 535 -18.60 -26.16 8.65
N GLN A 536 -17.43 -26.20 9.27
CA GLN A 536 -17.30 -26.16 10.72
C GLN A 536 -16.16 -25.21 11.10
N ALA A 537 -16.38 -24.43 12.14
CA ALA A 537 -15.34 -23.64 12.80
C ALA A 537 -15.00 -24.29 14.14
N ALA A 538 -13.71 -24.46 14.43
CA ALA A 538 -13.24 -25.16 15.62
C ALA A 538 -12.09 -24.42 16.31
N ILE A 539 -11.99 -24.53 17.64
CA ILE A 539 -10.88 -24.06 18.46
C ILE A 539 -10.31 -25.27 19.21
N GLY A 540 -9.04 -25.60 18.98
CA GLY A 540 -8.37 -26.73 19.64
C GLY A 540 -9.15 -28.06 19.45
N GLY A 541 -9.73 -28.28 18.25
CA GLY A 541 -10.51 -29.46 17.93
C GLY A 541 -11.99 -29.43 18.38
N LYS A 542 -12.41 -28.45 19.20
CA LYS A 542 -13.79 -28.26 19.63
C LYS A 542 -14.55 -27.41 18.60
N ILE A 543 -15.58 -27.99 17.99
CA ILE A 543 -16.45 -27.28 17.06
C ILE A 543 -17.27 -26.23 17.82
N ILE A 544 -17.17 -24.96 17.40
CA ILE A 544 -17.89 -23.83 17.97
C ILE A 544 -19.04 -23.35 17.08
N ALA A 545 -18.90 -23.45 15.75
CA ALA A 545 -19.94 -23.10 14.80
C ALA A 545 -20.01 -24.14 13.68
N ARG A 546 -21.20 -24.33 13.11
CA ARG A 546 -21.43 -25.30 12.04
C ARG A 546 -22.54 -24.85 11.10
N GLU A 547 -22.25 -24.91 9.81
CA GLU A 547 -23.20 -24.78 8.73
C GLU A 547 -23.16 -26.00 7.79
N THR A 548 -24.16 -26.18 6.95
CA THR A 548 -24.17 -27.32 6.03
C THR A 548 -24.73 -26.93 4.67
N VAL A 549 -23.94 -27.17 3.62
CA VAL A 549 -24.39 -27.07 2.23
C VAL A 549 -25.23 -28.30 1.91
N SER A 550 -26.51 -28.09 1.56
CA SER A 550 -27.45 -29.18 1.30
C SER A 550 -27.06 -29.95 0.04
N ALA A 551 -27.18 -31.29 0.11
CA ALA A 551 -26.95 -32.14 -1.05
C ALA A 551 -27.96 -31.86 -2.18
N MET A 552 -27.51 -32.02 -3.43
CA MET A 552 -28.42 -32.07 -4.57
C MET A 552 -29.41 -33.18 -4.38
N ARG A 553 -30.73 -32.91 -4.51
CA ARG A 553 -31.78 -33.90 -4.44
C ARG A 553 -32.22 -34.29 -5.85
N LYS A 554 -32.08 -35.58 -6.18
CA LYS A 554 -32.82 -36.19 -7.27
C LYS A 554 -34.13 -36.74 -6.67
N ASP A 555 -35.26 -36.36 -7.23
CA ASP A 555 -36.54 -36.93 -6.79
C ASP A 555 -36.64 -38.39 -7.27
N VAL A 556 -36.19 -39.29 -6.40
CA VAL A 556 -36.21 -40.74 -6.68
C VAL A 556 -37.61 -41.33 -6.56
N ILE A 557 -38.57 -40.53 -6.04
CA ILE A 557 -39.95 -40.95 -5.79
C ILE A 557 -40.90 -40.50 -6.93
N ALA A 558 -40.49 -39.60 -7.79
CA ALA A 558 -41.28 -39.03 -8.89
C ALA A 558 -41.92 -40.10 -9.81
N LYS A 559 -41.26 -41.25 -9.95
CA LYS A 559 -41.77 -42.39 -10.75
C LYS A 559 -42.56 -43.43 -9.94
N CYS A 560 -42.79 -43.19 -8.64
CA CYS A 560 -43.58 -44.12 -7.80
C CYS A 560 -45.06 -43.71 -7.80
N TYR A 561 -45.79 -44.19 -8.78
CA TYR A 561 -47.26 -44.08 -8.82
C TYR A 561 -47.86 -45.07 -7.82
N GLY A 562 -48.76 -44.61 -6.92
CA GLY A 562 -49.45 -45.41 -5.96
C GLY A 562 -48.88 -45.45 -4.54
N GLY A 563 -49.64 -45.94 -3.58
CA GLY A 563 -49.45 -45.89 -2.14
C GLY A 563 -48.40 -46.83 -1.53
N ASP A 564 -47.46 -47.41 -2.31
CA ASP A 564 -46.44 -48.32 -1.78
C ASP A 564 -45.38 -47.59 -0.93
N ILE A 565 -45.68 -47.43 0.34
CA ILE A 565 -44.86 -46.78 1.37
C ILE A 565 -43.53 -47.51 1.54
N SER A 566 -43.51 -48.85 1.44
CA SER A 566 -42.32 -49.69 1.62
C SER A 566 -41.30 -49.46 0.52
N ARG A 567 -41.75 -49.35 -0.71
CA ARG A 567 -40.89 -49.06 -1.87
C ARG A 567 -40.30 -47.65 -1.81
N LYS A 568 -41.10 -46.65 -1.39
CA LYS A 568 -40.65 -45.27 -1.18
C LYS A 568 -39.56 -45.18 -0.10
N LYS A 569 -39.75 -45.86 1.05
CA LYS A 569 -38.74 -45.94 2.11
C LYS A 569 -37.45 -46.59 1.64
N LYS A 570 -37.50 -47.73 0.94
CA LYS A 570 -36.31 -48.41 0.41
C LYS A 570 -35.53 -47.53 -0.60
N LEU A 571 -36.20 -46.78 -1.45
CA LEU A 571 -35.56 -45.88 -2.40
C LEU A 571 -34.88 -44.71 -1.69
N LEU A 572 -35.50 -44.14 -0.66
CA LEU A 572 -34.91 -43.08 0.16
C LEU A 572 -33.72 -43.59 0.98
N GLU A 573 -33.78 -44.82 1.54
CA GLU A 573 -32.67 -45.42 2.24
C GLU A 573 -31.46 -45.69 1.32
N LYS A 574 -31.71 -46.28 0.13
CA LYS A 574 -30.65 -46.45 -0.88
C LYS A 574 -30.01 -45.13 -1.31
N GLN A 575 -30.81 -44.07 -1.46
CA GLN A 575 -30.29 -42.74 -1.76
C GLN A 575 -29.44 -42.21 -0.60
N LYS A 576 -29.86 -42.41 0.65
CA LYS A 576 -29.12 -42.00 1.85
C LYS A 576 -27.77 -42.75 1.96
N GLU A 577 -27.77 -44.07 1.75
CA GLU A 577 -26.54 -44.88 1.74
C GLU A 577 -25.60 -44.49 0.60
N GLY A 578 -26.14 -44.30 -0.61
CA GLY A 578 -25.34 -43.83 -1.76
C GLY A 578 -24.67 -42.52 -1.49
N LYS A 579 -25.38 -41.54 -0.90
CA LYS A 579 -24.80 -40.24 -0.49
C LYS A 579 -23.74 -40.39 0.60
N LYS A 580 -23.94 -41.31 1.56
CA LYS A 580 -22.95 -41.59 2.60
C LYS A 580 -21.64 -42.17 2.02
N ARG A 581 -21.75 -43.07 1.04
CA ARG A 581 -20.56 -43.62 0.32
C ARG A 581 -19.85 -42.53 -0.52
N MET A 582 -20.61 -41.71 -1.24
CA MET A 582 -20.04 -40.59 -2.02
C MET A 582 -19.31 -39.59 -1.15
N ARG A 583 -19.81 -39.31 0.06
CA ARG A 583 -19.14 -38.43 1.02
C ARG A 583 -17.77 -38.97 1.48
N GLN A 584 -17.64 -40.30 1.62
CA GLN A 584 -16.39 -40.93 2.04
C GLN A 584 -15.29 -40.90 0.96
N ILE A 585 -15.68 -40.73 -0.31
CA ILE A 585 -14.74 -40.81 -1.46
C ILE A 585 -14.58 -39.44 -2.14
N GLY A 586 -15.52 -38.49 -1.93
CA GLY A 586 -15.56 -37.23 -2.64
C GLY A 586 -14.73 -36.15 -1.96
N ASN A 587 -13.72 -35.61 -2.65
CA ASN A 587 -13.07 -34.38 -2.29
C ASN A 587 -14.00 -33.20 -2.60
N VAL A 588 -14.06 -32.21 -1.72
CA VAL A 588 -14.78 -30.95 -1.92
C VAL A 588 -13.76 -29.91 -2.35
N SER A 589 -13.86 -29.46 -3.59
CA SER A 589 -13.10 -28.32 -4.07
C SER A 589 -13.67 -27.05 -3.45
N VAL A 590 -12.82 -26.24 -2.83
CA VAL A 590 -13.16 -24.93 -2.30
C VAL A 590 -12.87 -23.91 -3.40
N PRO A 591 -13.87 -23.20 -3.96
CA PRO A 591 -13.66 -22.26 -5.03
C PRO A 591 -12.88 -21.03 -4.55
N GLN A 592 -12.20 -20.34 -5.46
CA GLN A 592 -11.43 -19.12 -5.18
C GLN A 592 -12.29 -18.03 -4.51
N SER A 593 -13.54 -17.87 -4.96
CA SER A 593 -14.51 -16.94 -4.35
C SER A 593 -14.73 -17.17 -2.86
N ALA A 594 -14.60 -18.41 -2.39
CA ALA A 594 -14.73 -18.75 -0.98
C ALA A 594 -13.61 -18.16 -0.12
N PHE A 595 -12.37 -18.09 -0.63
CA PHE A 595 -11.26 -17.44 0.07
C PHE A 595 -11.46 -15.92 0.13
N LEU A 596 -11.94 -15.33 -0.97
CA LEU A 596 -12.25 -13.90 -1.02
C LEU A 596 -13.44 -13.52 -0.13
N SER A 597 -14.44 -14.40 -0.01
CA SER A 597 -15.63 -14.15 0.82
C SER A 597 -15.32 -14.06 2.32
N VAL A 598 -14.27 -14.74 2.77
CA VAL A 598 -13.79 -14.67 4.16
C VAL A 598 -13.17 -13.30 4.46
N LEU A 599 -12.66 -12.60 3.43
CA LEU A 599 -12.04 -11.27 3.54
C LEU A 599 -13.05 -10.13 3.68
N LYS A 600 -14.24 -10.28 3.07
CA LYS A 600 -15.26 -9.22 3.11
C LYS A 600 -15.94 -9.22 4.47
N TYR A 601 -16.02 -8.07 5.11
CA TYR A 601 -16.89 -7.84 6.27
C TYR A 601 -18.29 -7.44 5.80
N GLU A 602 -19.28 -7.57 6.67
CA GLU A 602 -20.69 -7.41 6.32
C GLU A 602 -20.99 -6.03 5.72
N GLU A 603 -21.58 -6.00 4.52
CA GLU A 603 -22.62 -5.02 4.24
C GLU A 603 -23.87 -5.52 4.97
N GLU A 604 -24.24 -4.91 6.08
CA GLU A 604 -25.60 -4.97 6.58
C GLU A 604 -26.50 -4.29 5.55
N GLU A 605 -27.43 -5.08 4.95
CA GLU A 605 -28.53 -4.56 4.16
C GLU A 605 -29.46 -3.66 4.99
#